data_8c940481b1959aaf468c955b1290386a
#
_entry.id   8c940481b1959aaf468c955b1290386a
#
_cell.length_a   1.000
_cell.length_b   1.000
_cell.length_c   1.000
_cell.angle_alpha   90.00
_cell.angle_beta   90.00
_cell.angle_gamma   90.00
#
_symmetry.space_group_name_H-M   'P 1'
#
loop_
_entity.id
_entity.type
_entity.pdbx_description
1 polymer ?
#
loop_
_entity_poly.entity_id
_entity_poly.type
_entity_poly.pdbx_seq_one_letter_code
_entity_poly.pdbx_strand_id
1 'polypeptide(L)'
;MSKKQFYSKKIKSLQSTQKHFVERESFSSIELKEFSLLYLILNNLKIFQKNIHLLKNIKLFTSENQLIFDSVLSKLKTGEELKIDSLEIDNQLVEKIFKFAPIKHILNNNKTDQQKIFELLDEYLHAAEIHSLEIRIEELESKFSKDLSEITFNEINDLKEEKKRKNIN
;
A
#
# COMPACT_ATOMS: atom_id res chain seq x y z
N MET A 1 -34.86 11.09 -42.63
CA MET A 1 -34.29 10.48 -41.41
C MET A 1 -33.03 11.21 -41.05
N SER A 2 -33.07 12.08 -40.03
CA SER A 2 -31.95 12.95 -39.63
C SER A 2 -31.09 12.24 -38.58
N LYS A 3 -29.81 11.97 -38.91
CA LYS A 3 -28.82 11.41 -37.96
C LYS A 3 -28.42 12.52 -37.00
N LYS A 4 -28.88 12.47 -35.74
CA LYS A 4 -28.37 13.28 -34.65
C LYS A 4 -26.94 12.82 -34.33
N GLN A 5 -25.95 13.64 -34.70
CA GLN A 5 -24.56 13.47 -34.24
C GLN A 5 -24.51 13.87 -32.75
N PHE A 6 -24.26 12.88 -31.89
CA PHE A 6 -23.93 13.11 -30.49
C PHE A 6 -22.48 13.60 -30.40
N TYR A 7 -22.28 14.90 -30.30
CA TYR A 7 -21.01 15.48 -29.92
C TYR A 7 -20.78 15.25 -28.42
N SER A 8 -19.96 14.26 -28.09
CA SER A 8 -19.45 14.12 -26.73
C SER A 8 -18.49 15.29 -26.46
N LYS A 9 -18.95 16.30 -25.73
CA LYS A 9 -18.06 17.35 -25.19
C LYS A 9 -17.03 16.65 -24.30
N LYS A 10 -15.76 16.57 -24.74
CA LYS A 10 -14.64 16.21 -23.88
C LYS A 10 -14.58 17.22 -22.75
N ILE A 11 -15.00 16.80 -21.55
CA ILE A 11 -14.87 17.60 -20.34
C ILE A 11 -13.37 17.73 -20.09
N LYS A 12 -12.81 18.92 -20.21
CA LYS A 12 -11.42 19.19 -19.83
C LYS A 12 -11.33 19.06 -18.31
N SER A 13 -10.51 18.13 -17.84
CA SER A 13 -10.19 18.02 -16.41
C SER A 13 -9.55 19.32 -15.92
N LEU A 14 -9.88 19.73 -14.68
CA LEU A 14 -9.26 20.89 -14.04
C LEU A 14 -7.73 20.69 -13.96
N GLN A 15 -6.96 21.77 -14.10
CA GLN A 15 -5.48 21.70 -14.02
C GLN A 15 -5.00 21.07 -12.70
N SER A 16 -5.69 21.32 -11.59
CA SER A 16 -5.41 20.70 -10.30
C SER A 16 -5.60 19.18 -10.32
N THR A 17 -6.65 18.71 -11.02
CA THR A 17 -6.92 17.27 -11.17
C THR A 17 -5.85 16.61 -12.04
N GLN A 18 -5.43 17.25 -13.13
CA GLN A 18 -4.35 16.76 -13.98
C GLN A 18 -3.03 16.66 -13.20
N LYS A 19 -2.68 17.72 -12.45
CA LYS A 19 -1.48 17.71 -11.60
C LYS A 19 -1.50 16.58 -10.57
N HIS A 20 -2.64 16.36 -9.92
CA HIS A 20 -2.80 15.27 -8.96
C HIS A 20 -2.61 13.88 -9.60
N PHE A 21 -3.14 13.67 -10.82
CA PHE A 21 -2.95 12.41 -11.54
C PHE A 21 -1.48 12.18 -11.90
N VAL A 22 -0.79 13.20 -12.45
CA VAL A 22 0.63 13.09 -12.80
C VAL A 22 1.49 12.80 -11.57
N GLU A 23 1.24 13.48 -10.44
CA GLU A 23 1.94 13.21 -9.18
C GLU A 23 1.66 11.78 -8.67
N ARG A 24 0.42 11.29 -8.79
CA ARG A 24 0.06 9.93 -8.38
C ARG A 24 0.73 8.86 -9.24
N GLU A 25 0.86 9.09 -10.55
CA GLU A 25 1.52 8.17 -11.49
C GLU A 25 3.03 8.03 -11.22
N SER A 26 3.63 8.94 -10.45
CA SER A 26 5.03 8.82 -10.02
C SER A 26 5.27 7.76 -8.94
N PHE A 27 4.21 7.31 -8.25
CA PHE A 27 4.29 6.28 -7.22
C PHE A 27 4.05 4.89 -7.78
N SER A 28 4.84 3.93 -7.34
CA SER A 28 4.61 2.51 -7.65
C SER A 28 3.33 1.98 -7.01
N SER A 29 2.83 0.85 -7.52
CA SER A 29 1.64 0.20 -6.97
C SER A 29 1.82 -0.18 -5.50
N ILE A 30 3.03 -0.62 -5.11
CA ILE A 30 3.32 -1.00 -3.72
C ILE A 30 3.40 0.22 -2.82
N GLU A 31 4.00 1.34 -3.24
CA GLU A 31 4.01 2.58 -2.46
C GLU A 31 2.59 3.08 -2.17
N LEU A 32 1.69 3.03 -3.14
CA LEU A 32 0.28 3.42 -2.94
C LEU A 32 -0.44 2.50 -1.95
N LYS A 33 -0.10 1.21 -1.92
CA LYS A 33 -0.61 0.27 -0.91
C LYS A 33 -0.04 0.58 0.48
N GLU A 34 1.25 0.91 0.56
CA GLU A 34 1.89 1.34 1.80
C GLU A 34 1.29 2.65 2.34
N PHE A 35 1.01 3.63 1.46
CA PHE A 35 0.26 4.83 1.85
C PHE A 35 -1.12 4.48 2.39
N SER A 36 -1.80 3.49 1.83
CA SER A 36 -3.10 3.03 2.35
C SER A 36 -2.96 2.43 3.75
N LEU A 37 -1.95 1.60 4.00
CA LEU A 37 -1.68 1.04 5.32
C LEU A 37 -1.36 2.13 6.34
N LEU A 38 -0.45 3.04 6.02
CA LEU A 38 -0.05 4.13 6.90
C LEU A 38 -1.24 5.07 7.19
N TYR A 39 -2.03 5.40 6.18
CA TYR A 39 -3.28 6.16 6.35
C TYR A 39 -4.27 5.45 7.27
N LEU A 40 -4.44 4.13 7.12
CA LEU A 40 -5.30 3.32 7.96
C LEU A 40 -4.86 3.37 9.42
N ILE A 41 -3.57 3.21 9.69
CA ILE A 41 -3.00 3.22 11.03
C ILE A 41 -3.11 4.61 11.66
N LEU A 42 -2.70 5.65 10.95
CA LEU A 42 -2.68 7.04 11.44
C LEU A 42 -4.09 7.55 11.80
N ASN A 43 -5.12 7.12 11.06
CA ASN A 43 -6.51 7.49 11.37
C ASN A 43 -7.14 6.63 12.49
N ASN A 44 -6.52 5.50 12.86
CA ASN A 44 -7.08 4.54 13.80
C ASN A 44 -6.10 4.17 14.93
N LEU A 45 -5.26 5.11 15.36
CA LEU A 45 -4.19 4.90 16.35
C LEU A 45 -4.67 4.17 17.61
N LYS A 46 -5.84 4.54 18.16
CA LYS A 46 -6.41 3.90 19.36
C LYS A 46 -6.75 2.42 19.17
N ILE A 47 -7.19 2.04 17.95
CA ILE A 47 -7.50 0.65 17.62
C ILE A 47 -6.21 -0.15 17.51
N PHE A 48 -5.21 0.37 16.81
CA PHE A 48 -3.92 -0.30 16.63
C PHE A 48 -3.08 -0.32 17.91
N GLN A 49 -3.22 0.67 18.80
CA GLN A 49 -2.59 0.63 20.13
C GLN A 49 -3.06 -0.57 20.94
N LYS A 50 -4.38 -0.87 20.93
CA LYS A 50 -4.94 -2.04 21.59
C LYS A 50 -4.56 -3.36 20.91
N ASN A 51 -4.29 -3.33 19.63
CA ASN A 51 -4.01 -4.49 18.77
C ASN A 51 -2.60 -4.43 18.16
N ILE A 52 -1.63 -3.91 18.89
CA ILE A 52 -0.27 -3.68 18.40
C ILE A 52 0.43 -4.95 17.91
N HIS A 53 -0.02 -6.11 18.38
CA HIS A 53 0.52 -7.41 17.94
C HIS A 53 0.29 -7.67 16.45
N LEU A 54 -0.75 -7.07 15.84
CA LEU A 54 -1.04 -7.19 14.41
C LEU A 54 0.01 -6.47 13.54
N LEU A 55 0.72 -5.48 14.10
CA LEU A 55 1.71 -4.68 13.37
C LEU A 55 3.15 -5.19 13.50
N LYS A 56 3.44 -6.12 14.43
CA LYS A 56 4.82 -6.48 14.82
C LYS A 56 5.69 -7.03 13.68
N ASN A 57 5.08 -7.72 12.73
CA ASN A 57 5.81 -8.44 11.67
C ASN A 57 5.69 -7.76 10.30
N ILE A 58 5.06 -6.59 10.25
CA ILE A 58 4.90 -5.84 9.01
C ILE A 58 6.23 -5.17 8.67
N LYS A 59 6.67 -5.37 7.43
CA LYS A 59 7.80 -4.67 6.82
C LYS A 59 7.32 -4.00 5.55
N LEU A 60 7.68 -2.73 5.39
CA LEU A 60 7.41 -1.99 4.19
C LEU A 60 8.57 -2.11 3.21
N PHE A 61 8.29 -1.99 1.93
CA PHE A 61 9.29 -2.12 0.86
C PHE A 61 10.00 -0.79 0.59
N THR A 62 9.29 0.34 0.84
CA THR A 62 9.85 1.68 0.67
C THR A 62 10.50 2.14 1.97
N SER A 63 11.77 2.52 1.91
CA SER A 63 12.55 2.92 3.09
C SER A 63 11.95 4.12 3.84
N GLU A 64 11.46 5.13 3.11
CA GLU A 64 10.83 6.31 3.70
C GLU A 64 9.55 5.94 4.46
N ASN A 65 8.70 5.09 3.88
CA ASN A 65 7.48 4.60 4.51
C ASN A 65 7.79 3.71 5.72
N GLN A 66 8.85 2.88 5.65
CA GLN A 66 9.32 2.07 6.77
C GLN A 66 9.72 2.94 7.97
N LEU A 67 10.43 4.04 7.76
CA LEU A 67 10.81 4.98 8.85
C LEU A 67 9.58 5.56 9.55
N ILE A 68 8.55 5.95 8.79
CA ILE A 68 7.29 6.41 9.39
C ILE A 68 6.64 5.30 10.20
N PHE A 69 6.55 4.10 9.60
CA PHE A 69 5.94 2.95 10.26
C PHE A 69 6.62 2.62 11.58
N ASP A 70 7.96 2.59 11.60
CA ASP A 70 8.76 2.32 12.80
C ASP A 70 8.58 3.40 13.87
N SER A 71 8.51 4.67 13.48
CA SER A 71 8.23 5.79 14.38
C SER A 71 6.84 5.65 15.02
N VAL A 72 5.81 5.38 14.21
CA VAL A 72 4.45 5.14 14.69
C VAL A 72 4.40 3.93 15.62
N LEU A 73 5.01 2.81 15.21
CA LEU A 73 5.04 1.58 16.01
C LEU A 73 5.74 1.76 17.35
N SER A 74 6.84 2.52 17.37
CA SER A 74 7.56 2.85 18.62
C SER A 74 6.66 3.62 19.59
N LYS A 75 5.96 4.64 19.11
CA LYS A 75 5.05 5.44 19.95
C LYS A 75 3.79 4.68 20.36
N LEU A 76 3.25 3.80 19.50
CA LEU A 76 2.15 2.92 19.90
C LEU A 76 2.51 2.01 21.09
N LYS A 77 3.80 1.65 21.24
CA LYS A 77 4.31 0.83 22.33
C LYS A 77 4.41 1.60 23.67
N THR A 78 4.63 2.90 23.65
CA THR A 78 4.78 3.69 24.89
C THR A 78 3.46 3.90 25.62
N GLY A 79 2.32 3.69 24.96
CA GLY A 79 1.01 3.84 25.58
C GLY A 79 0.55 5.29 25.80
N GLU A 80 1.33 6.26 25.36
CA GLU A 80 0.99 7.69 25.45
C GLU A 80 -0.17 8.05 24.50
N GLU A 81 -0.88 9.13 24.81
CA GLU A 81 -1.94 9.64 23.92
C GLU A 81 -1.32 10.16 22.62
N LEU A 82 -1.49 9.38 21.55
CA LEU A 82 -0.90 9.66 20.27
C LEU A 82 -1.71 10.72 19.52
N LYS A 83 -1.05 11.84 19.25
CA LYS A 83 -1.49 12.82 18.25
C LYS A 83 -0.51 12.76 17.07
N ILE A 84 -1.01 12.91 15.85
CA ILE A 84 -0.19 12.91 14.64
C ILE A 84 0.92 13.98 14.75
N ASP A 85 0.59 15.15 15.32
CA ASP A 85 1.53 16.25 15.52
C ASP A 85 2.67 15.94 16.52
N SER A 86 2.52 14.91 17.36
CA SER A 86 3.56 14.47 18.29
C SER A 86 4.52 13.43 17.69
N LEU A 87 4.26 13.00 16.47
CA LEU A 87 5.15 12.10 15.74
C LEU A 87 6.29 12.93 15.15
N GLU A 88 7.53 12.57 15.46
CA GLU A 88 8.73 13.15 14.84
C GLU A 88 8.88 12.59 13.40
N ILE A 89 7.95 12.94 12.53
CA ILE A 89 7.87 12.46 11.16
C ILE A 89 7.94 13.67 10.22
N ASP A 90 8.54 13.47 9.06
CA ASP A 90 8.51 14.47 7.99
C ASP A 90 7.05 14.78 7.59
N ASN A 91 6.63 16.00 7.88
CA ASN A 91 5.28 16.48 7.60
C ASN A 91 4.94 16.37 6.10
N GLN A 92 5.92 16.57 5.20
CA GLN A 92 5.69 16.48 3.76
C GLN A 92 5.31 15.06 3.34
N LEU A 93 5.91 14.05 3.99
CA LEU A 93 5.61 12.65 3.71
C LEU A 93 4.25 12.25 4.27
N VAL A 94 3.89 12.74 5.46
CA VAL A 94 2.54 12.57 6.02
C VAL A 94 1.49 13.19 5.09
N GLU A 95 1.74 14.40 4.59
CA GLU A 95 0.85 15.04 3.61
C GLU A 95 0.68 14.22 2.33
N LYS A 96 1.76 13.61 1.81
CA LYS A 96 1.68 12.69 0.65
C LYS A 96 0.79 11.49 0.95
N ILE A 97 0.95 10.86 2.12
CA ILE A 97 0.11 9.73 2.55
C ILE A 97 -1.36 10.15 2.55
N PHE A 98 -1.70 11.25 3.22
CA PHE A 98 -3.07 11.74 3.30
C PHE A 98 -3.64 12.20 1.96
N LYS A 99 -2.81 12.63 1.04
CA LYS A 99 -3.20 13.08 -0.31
C LYS A 99 -3.43 11.91 -1.26
N PHE A 100 -2.57 10.89 -1.24
CA PHE A 100 -2.50 9.87 -2.29
C PHE A 100 -2.97 8.47 -1.87
N ALA A 101 -3.20 8.20 -0.58
CA ALA A 101 -3.70 6.91 -0.13
C ALA A 101 -5.03 6.53 -0.82
N PRO A 102 -5.08 5.44 -1.61
CA PRO A 102 -6.30 5.03 -2.32
C PRO A 102 -7.47 4.72 -1.38
N ILE A 103 -7.18 4.19 -0.19
CA ILE A 103 -8.16 3.79 0.82
C ILE A 103 -8.97 4.96 1.41
N LYS A 104 -8.48 6.19 1.25
CA LYS A 104 -9.12 7.41 1.74
C LYS A 104 -10.60 7.51 1.33
N HIS A 105 -10.92 7.11 0.10
CA HIS A 105 -12.29 7.15 -0.40
C HIS A 105 -13.21 6.12 0.25
N ILE A 106 -12.67 5.03 0.77
CA ILE A 106 -13.41 3.97 1.46
C ILE A 106 -13.69 4.38 2.91
N LEU A 107 -12.72 4.99 3.58
CA LEU A 107 -12.80 5.34 4.99
C LEU A 107 -13.58 6.64 5.27
N ASN A 108 -13.63 7.58 4.34
CA ASN A 108 -14.27 8.88 4.56
C ASN A 108 -15.81 8.83 4.59
N ASN A 109 -16.45 7.74 4.19
CA ASN A 109 -17.90 7.67 4.02
C ASN A 109 -18.67 7.10 5.21
N ASN A 110 -18.02 6.51 6.24
CA ASN A 110 -18.69 5.96 7.42
C ASN A 110 -17.75 5.95 8.62
N LYS A 111 -18.33 5.94 9.85
CA LYS A 111 -17.58 5.49 11.05
C LYS A 111 -17.09 4.07 10.75
N THR A 112 -15.82 3.94 10.40
CA THR A 112 -15.26 2.67 9.96
C THR A 112 -15.31 1.70 11.14
N ASP A 113 -16.05 0.62 11.00
CA ASP A 113 -16.11 -0.45 11.98
C ASP A 113 -14.72 -1.09 12.14
N GLN A 114 -14.39 -1.49 13.34
CA GLN A 114 -13.12 -2.15 13.66
C GLN A 114 -12.88 -3.39 12.79
N GLN A 115 -13.94 -4.14 12.48
CA GLN A 115 -13.87 -5.28 11.58
C GLN A 115 -13.38 -4.87 10.20
N LYS A 116 -13.91 -3.78 9.65
CA LYS A 116 -13.48 -3.28 8.31
C LYS A 116 -12.03 -2.81 8.31
N ILE A 117 -11.54 -2.25 9.41
CA ILE A 117 -10.13 -1.86 9.54
C ILE A 117 -9.23 -3.10 9.47
N PHE A 118 -9.61 -4.20 10.11
CA PHE A 118 -8.83 -5.43 10.08
C PHE A 118 -8.89 -6.12 8.71
N GLU A 119 -10.06 -6.14 8.05
CA GLU A 119 -10.18 -6.63 6.68
C GLU A 119 -9.22 -5.87 5.73
N LEU A 120 -9.17 -4.54 5.84
CA LEU A 120 -8.27 -3.72 5.01
C LEU A 120 -6.78 -3.94 5.35
N LEU A 121 -6.47 -4.23 6.61
CA LEU A 121 -5.13 -4.65 7.01
C LEU A 121 -4.76 -5.99 6.38
N ASP A 122 -5.65 -6.97 6.41
CA ASP A 122 -5.44 -8.29 5.82
C ASP A 122 -5.28 -8.21 4.29
N GLU A 123 -6.07 -7.36 3.63
CA GLU A 123 -5.89 -7.07 2.18
C GLU A 123 -4.48 -6.52 1.88
N TYR A 124 -3.95 -5.63 2.74
CA TYR A 124 -2.59 -5.14 2.58
C TYR A 124 -1.57 -6.26 2.77
N LEU A 125 -1.69 -7.05 3.86
CA LEU A 125 -0.76 -8.14 4.17
C LEU A 125 -0.69 -9.15 3.03
N HIS A 126 -1.84 -9.55 2.50
CA HIS A 126 -1.91 -10.43 1.34
C HIS A 126 -1.21 -9.85 0.10
N ALA A 127 -1.44 -8.56 -0.19
CA ALA A 127 -0.77 -7.90 -1.30
C ALA A 127 0.75 -7.76 -1.10
N ALA A 128 1.21 -7.57 0.15
CA ALA A 128 2.63 -7.50 0.49
C ALA A 128 3.31 -8.87 0.32
N GLU A 129 2.64 -9.97 0.69
CA GLU A 129 3.14 -11.32 0.45
C GLU A 129 3.33 -11.61 -1.05
N ILE A 130 2.32 -11.27 -1.87
CA ILE A 130 2.40 -11.44 -3.33
C ILE A 130 3.58 -10.64 -3.89
N HIS A 131 3.74 -9.39 -3.46
CA HIS A 131 4.84 -8.55 -3.91
C HIS A 131 6.21 -9.08 -3.48
N SER A 132 6.32 -9.65 -2.29
CA SER A 132 7.53 -10.31 -1.82
C SER A 132 7.92 -11.50 -2.71
N LEU A 133 6.92 -12.30 -3.13
CA LEU A 133 7.14 -13.40 -4.08
C LEU A 133 7.60 -12.88 -5.45
N GLU A 134 7.03 -11.77 -5.93
CA GLU A 134 7.43 -11.14 -7.18
C GLU A 134 8.91 -10.75 -7.17
N ILE A 135 9.34 -10.03 -6.12
CA ILE A 135 10.75 -9.64 -5.95
C ILE A 135 11.66 -10.88 -5.96
N ARG A 136 11.29 -11.93 -5.21
CA ARG A 136 12.10 -13.14 -5.15
C ARG A 136 12.19 -13.87 -6.49
N ILE A 137 11.10 -13.92 -7.24
CA ILE A 137 11.08 -14.50 -8.60
C ILE A 137 12.01 -13.71 -9.51
N GLU A 138 11.93 -12.37 -9.52
CA GLU A 138 12.78 -11.50 -10.34
C GLU A 138 14.27 -11.67 -10.01
N GLU A 139 14.62 -11.76 -8.72
CA GLU A 139 15.99 -12.02 -8.28
C GLU A 139 16.52 -13.38 -8.77
N LEU A 140 15.70 -14.42 -8.70
CA LEU A 140 16.07 -15.76 -9.18
C LEU A 140 16.15 -15.82 -10.71
N GLU A 141 15.25 -15.16 -11.43
CA GLU A 141 15.30 -15.06 -12.89
C GLU A 141 16.58 -14.32 -13.34
N SER A 142 16.97 -13.26 -12.62
CA SER A 142 18.24 -12.58 -12.87
C SER A 142 19.45 -13.46 -12.63
N LYS A 143 19.43 -14.35 -11.62
CA LYS A 143 20.48 -15.35 -11.37
C LYS A 143 20.48 -16.42 -12.45
N PHE A 144 19.31 -16.98 -12.77
CA PHE A 144 19.13 -18.01 -13.77
C PHE A 144 19.65 -17.59 -15.16
N SER A 145 19.48 -16.32 -15.51
CA SER A 145 20.01 -15.80 -16.78
C SER A 145 21.54 -15.85 -16.90
N LYS A 146 22.24 -15.99 -15.76
CA LYS A 146 23.71 -16.06 -15.67
C LYS A 146 24.24 -17.48 -15.49
N ASP A 147 23.45 -18.31 -14.78
CA ASP A 147 23.86 -19.66 -14.40
C ASP A 147 22.68 -20.63 -14.61
N LEU A 148 22.42 -21.04 -15.80
CA LEU A 148 21.31 -21.89 -16.27
C LEU A 148 21.13 -23.19 -15.44
N SER A 149 21.00 -23.02 -14.11
CA SER A 149 20.89 -24.11 -13.12
C SER A 149 19.47 -24.67 -13.09
N GLU A 150 19.33 -25.99 -13.22
CA GLU A 150 18.05 -26.69 -13.11
C GLU A 150 17.40 -26.47 -11.74
N ILE A 151 18.20 -26.38 -10.67
CA ILE A 151 17.71 -26.10 -9.30
C ILE A 151 17.03 -24.74 -9.24
N THR A 152 17.69 -23.70 -9.79
CA THR A 152 17.13 -22.34 -9.83
C THR A 152 15.86 -22.29 -10.68
N PHE A 153 15.82 -23.01 -11.80
CA PHE A 153 14.63 -23.10 -12.64
C PHE A 153 13.42 -23.70 -11.89
N ASN A 154 13.66 -24.81 -11.16
CA ASN A 154 12.61 -25.45 -10.38
C ASN A 154 12.11 -24.52 -9.25
N GLU A 155 13.01 -23.83 -8.53
CA GLU A 155 12.63 -22.86 -7.48
C GLU A 155 11.77 -21.72 -8.05
N ILE A 156 12.10 -21.20 -9.22
CA ILE A 156 11.30 -20.17 -9.91
C ILE A 156 9.88 -20.69 -10.20
N ASN A 157 9.76 -21.91 -10.72
CA ASN A 157 8.47 -22.51 -11.03
C ASN A 157 7.61 -22.73 -9.78
N ASP A 158 8.19 -23.21 -8.70
CA ASP A 158 7.50 -23.41 -7.43
C ASP A 158 6.96 -22.10 -6.86
N LEU A 159 7.76 -21.01 -6.89
CA LEU A 159 7.32 -19.69 -6.45
C LEU A 159 6.24 -19.09 -7.36
N LYS A 160 6.31 -19.32 -8.67
CA LYS A 160 5.26 -18.89 -9.61
C LYS A 160 3.93 -19.60 -9.33
N GLU A 161 3.97 -20.89 -9.03
CA GLU A 161 2.77 -21.65 -8.67
C GLU A 161 2.22 -21.21 -7.29
N GLU A 162 3.09 -20.90 -6.32
CA GLU A 162 2.67 -20.33 -5.03
C GLU A 162 1.98 -18.98 -5.23
N LYS A 163 2.59 -18.07 -6.00
CA LYS A 163 1.99 -16.77 -6.34
C LYS A 163 0.62 -16.92 -7.00
N LYS A 164 0.50 -17.87 -7.94
CA LYS A 164 -0.78 -18.14 -8.63
C LYS A 164 -1.86 -18.60 -7.65
N ARG A 165 -1.52 -19.51 -6.72
CA ARG A 165 -2.47 -19.96 -5.68
C ARG A 165 -2.92 -18.82 -4.78
N LYS A 166 -2.02 -17.94 -4.38
CA LYS A 166 -2.35 -16.76 -3.56
C LYS A 166 -3.22 -15.73 -4.29
N ASN A 167 -3.11 -15.59 -5.60
CA ASN A 167 -3.93 -14.67 -6.39
C ASN A 167 -5.38 -15.16 -6.63
N ILE A 168 -5.69 -16.44 -6.36
CA ILE A 168 -7.02 -17.02 -6.58
C ILE A 168 -7.87 -16.94 -5.30
N ASN A 169 -7.25 -16.80 -4.15
CA ASN A 169 -7.92 -16.68 -2.84
C ASN A 169 -8.18 -15.22 -2.48
#